data_373128445545ab5fc3d1d1ba987d58a7
#
_entry.id   373128445545ab5fc3d1d1ba987d58a7
#
_cell.length_a   1.000
_cell.length_b   1.000
_cell.length_c   1.000
_cell.angle_alpha   90.00
_cell.angle_beta   90.00
_cell.angle_gamma   90.00
#
_symmetry.space_group_name_H-M   'P 1'
#
loop_
_entity.id
_entity.type
_entity.pdbx_description
1 polymer ?
#
loop_
_entity_poly.entity_id
_entity_poly.type
_entity_poly.pdbx_seq_one_letter_code
_entity_poly.pdbx_strand_id
1 'polypeptide(L)'
;MADVAVAIPVREPARGALWGSEISRLSGLDMLRAFVEHRLPDPPVARLAGLRPSEVGLGSASASMPASPWWQSGAGVFLAGTLAFLADMPLGAAVLTSAPAGWGMTTSELSINFLRTPTIRSGTLVGRGRLIHATRTLGLSEATIADGHGRLLGHATSRCMLFELPTDMPPAYRHTGGTPDTPDPYVRAVEGDVRGREFWNSLSGREIMNQIAAGEFVPPCYLLMGLRGVETGDGVATLAMAKSPWLCNAFGVIYGGAIAYLADAAMIVATGSTVPAGTAFNTIDLKVNFLRPVLPERDELQAQAAVVHRGRTISLVNCDIIDASGKLAARATSSFLMLPGRFWEHPVHVGDELQQAANTSPS
;
A
#
# COMPACT_ATOMS: atom_id res chain seq x y z
N MET A 1 -17.39 8.28 31.59
CA MET A 1 -16.06 8.23 30.99
C MET A 1 -16.22 8.87 29.63
N ALA A 2 -15.50 9.97 29.36
CA ALA A 2 -15.57 10.63 28.06
C ALA A 2 -15.07 9.62 26.99
N ASP A 3 -15.87 9.45 25.97
CA ASP A 3 -15.52 8.71 24.76
C ASP A 3 -14.30 9.41 24.15
N VAL A 4 -13.11 8.89 24.37
CA VAL A 4 -11.89 9.39 23.73
C VAL A 4 -12.02 8.95 22.27
N ALA A 5 -12.49 9.86 21.43
CA ALA A 5 -12.59 9.60 20.00
C ALA A 5 -11.20 9.16 19.50
N VAL A 6 -11.10 7.93 19.01
CA VAL A 6 -9.88 7.37 18.44
C VAL A 6 -9.40 8.28 17.31
N ALA A 7 -8.16 8.75 17.38
CA ALA A 7 -7.61 9.64 16.38
C ALA A 7 -7.37 8.88 15.08
N ILE A 8 -8.01 9.31 14.00
CA ILE A 8 -7.81 8.74 12.65
C ILE A 8 -6.94 9.72 11.87
N PRO A 9 -5.64 9.43 11.67
CA PRO A 9 -4.67 10.36 11.10
C PRO A 9 -5.12 11.01 9.78
N VAL A 10 -5.71 10.24 8.88
CA VAL A 10 -6.16 10.76 7.58
C VAL A 10 -7.38 11.68 7.64
N ARG A 11 -8.05 11.81 8.80
CA ARG A 11 -9.15 12.77 9.02
C ARG A 11 -8.66 14.09 9.58
N GLU A 12 -7.43 14.14 10.06
CA GLU A 12 -6.81 15.38 10.51
C GLU A 12 -6.45 16.27 9.30
N PRO A 13 -6.26 17.59 9.50
CA PRO A 13 -5.71 18.46 8.47
C PRO A 13 -4.35 17.96 8.00
N ALA A 14 -4.18 17.75 6.69
CA ALA A 14 -2.97 17.19 6.12
C ALA A 14 -1.77 18.13 6.28
N ARG A 15 -0.57 17.54 6.20
CA ARG A 15 0.72 18.24 6.15
C ARG A 15 1.52 17.72 4.96
N GLY A 16 2.53 18.48 4.56
CA GLY A 16 3.32 18.20 3.37
C GLY A 16 3.02 19.21 2.27
N ALA A 17 3.54 18.99 1.08
CA ALA A 17 3.32 19.90 -0.03
C ALA A 17 3.05 19.17 -1.34
N LEU A 18 2.26 19.80 -2.19
CA LEU A 18 2.14 19.45 -3.59
C LEU A 18 3.15 20.27 -4.37
N TRP A 19 3.83 19.65 -5.32
CA TRP A 19 4.77 20.36 -6.19
C TRP A 19 3.98 21.15 -7.23
N GLY A 20 4.50 22.31 -7.58
CA GLY A 20 3.83 23.24 -8.49
C GLY A 20 4.62 23.47 -9.79
N SER A 21 4.39 24.62 -10.41
CA SER A 21 4.97 24.97 -11.70
C SER A 21 6.51 24.98 -11.73
N GLU A 22 7.18 25.02 -10.59
CA GLU A 22 8.65 24.96 -10.49
C GLU A 22 9.25 23.67 -11.06
N ILE A 23 8.51 22.55 -11.01
CA ILE A 23 9.01 21.27 -11.53
C ILE A 23 8.96 21.19 -13.06
N SER A 24 8.19 22.02 -13.74
CA SER A 24 8.04 21.98 -15.21
C SER A 24 9.35 22.20 -15.99
N ARG A 25 10.34 22.79 -15.34
CA ARG A 25 11.67 23.04 -15.93
C ARG A 25 12.69 21.96 -15.62
N LEU A 26 12.35 21.01 -14.77
CA LEU A 26 13.24 19.93 -14.34
C LEU A 26 13.01 18.70 -15.21
N SER A 27 14.09 17.99 -15.54
CA SER A 27 13.97 16.62 -16.01
C SER A 27 13.45 15.73 -14.85
N GLY A 28 12.86 14.58 -15.16
CA GLY A 28 12.42 13.66 -14.11
C GLY A 28 13.55 13.24 -13.17
N LEU A 29 14.77 13.08 -13.67
CA LEU A 29 15.95 12.79 -12.86
C LEU A 29 16.30 13.95 -11.93
N ASP A 30 16.28 15.19 -12.42
CA ASP A 30 16.61 16.38 -11.61
C ASP A 30 15.52 16.67 -10.58
N MET A 31 14.25 16.41 -10.92
CA MET A 31 13.11 16.47 -10.00
C MET A 31 13.31 15.51 -8.82
N LEU A 32 13.64 14.25 -9.09
CA LEU A 32 13.85 13.24 -8.06
C LEU A 32 15.13 13.50 -7.24
N ARG A 33 16.20 14.00 -7.85
CA ARG A 33 17.39 14.46 -7.12
C ARG A 33 17.06 15.61 -6.17
N ALA A 34 16.30 16.60 -6.66
CA ALA A 34 15.83 17.70 -5.82
C ALA A 34 14.98 17.22 -4.64
N PHE A 35 14.21 16.15 -4.82
CA PHE A 35 13.44 15.55 -3.75
C PHE A 35 14.34 14.82 -2.74
N VAL A 36 15.29 13.99 -3.17
CA VAL A 36 16.27 13.32 -2.28
C VAL A 36 17.10 14.34 -1.49
N GLU A 37 17.47 15.44 -2.11
CA GLU A 37 18.24 16.55 -1.51
C GLU A 37 17.40 17.52 -0.67
N HIS A 38 16.12 17.24 -0.44
CA HIS A 38 15.17 18.07 0.31
C HIS A 38 14.98 19.50 -0.26
N ARG A 39 15.30 19.72 -1.53
CA ARG A 39 14.99 20.96 -2.25
C ARG A 39 13.53 21.02 -2.69
N LEU A 40 12.91 19.87 -2.93
CA LEU A 40 11.46 19.74 -3.05
C LEU A 40 10.89 19.15 -1.73
N PRO A 41 9.75 19.69 -1.26
CA PRO A 41 9.17 19.27 0.01
C PRO A 41 8.52 17.87 -0.08
N ASP A 42 8.43 17.20 1.09
CA ASP A 42 7.74 15.94 1.23
C ASP A 42 6.24 16.07 0.89
N PRO A 43 5.68 15.22 0.03
CA PRO A 43 4.24 15.16 -0.19
C PRO A 43 3.51 14.58 1.03
N PRO A 44 2.18 14.80 1.16
CA PRO A 44 1.42 14.34 2.32
C PRO A 44 1.56 12.84 2.60
N VAL A 45 1.50 11.99 1.57
CA VAL A 45 1.63 10.54 1.72
C VAL A 45 2.99 10.12 2.29
N ALA A 46 4.05 10.85 1.97
CA ALA A 46 5.37 10.59 2.53
C ALA A 46 5.40 10.87 4.04
N ARG A 47 4.75 11.95 4.47
CA ARG A 47 4.63 12.31 5.89
C ARG A 47 3.67 11.41 6.66
N LEU A 48 2.63 10.89 6.00
CA LEU A 48 1.71 9.91 6.63
C LEU A 48 2.44 8.63 7.01
N ALA A 49 3.25 8.11 6.09
CA ALA A 49 3.82 6.76 6.14
C ALA A 49 5.31 6.71 6.49
N GLY A 50 6.01 7.84 6.50
CA GLY A 50 7.46 7.88 6.56
C GLY A 50 8.15 7.41 5.27
N LEU A 51 7.44 7.45 4.14
CA LEU A 51 7.95 7.03 2.84
C LEU A 51 8.92 8.09 2.28
N ARG A 52 10.16 7.70 2.01
CA ARG A 52 11.23 8.61 1.57
C ARG A 52 12.04 8.03 0.43
N PRO A 53 12.36 8.83 -0.60
CA PRO A 53 13.38 8.44 -1.56
C PRO A 53 14.75 8.41 -0.86
N SER A 54 15.63 7.51 -1.27
CA SER A 54 16.97 7.38 -0.68
C SER A 54 18.09 7.54 -1.70
N GLU A 55 17.95 6.92 -2.86
CA GLU A 55 18.95 6.95 -3.92
C GLU A 55 18.26 7.13 -5.27
N VAL A 56 18.86 7.93 -6.17
CA VAL A 56 18.34 8.19 -7.50
C VAL A 56 19.47 8.25 -8.52
N GLY A 57 19.36 7.46 -9.56
CA GLY A 57 20.21 7.47 -10.76
C GLY A 57 19.36 7.34 -12.02
N LEU A 58 19.96 7.56 -13.19
CA LEU A 58 19.24 7.37 -14.45
C LEU A 58 18.79 5.91 -14.57
N GLY A 59 17.50 5.68 -14.69
CA GLY A 59 16.90 4.33 -14.75
C GLY A 59 16.84 3.61 -13.40
N SER A 60 17.12 4.26 -12.28
CA SER A 60 17.08 3.63 -10.96
C SER A 60 16.62 4.58 -9.87
N ALA A 61 15.85 4.07 -8.92
CA ALA A 61 15.43 4.81 -7.75
C ALA A 61 15.22 3.86 -6.56
N SER A 62 15.54 4.32 -5.36
CA SER A 62 15.27 3.58 -4.13
C SER A 62 14.39 4.42 -3.21
N ALA A 63 13.54 3.74 -2.44
CA ALA A 63 12.73 4.36 -1.41
C ALA A 63 12.73 3.49 -0.16
N SER A 64 12.55 4.11 0.99
CA SER A 64 12.45 3.43 2.28
C SER A 64 11.23 3.89 3.06
N MET A 65 10.76 3.02 3.95
CA MET A 65 9.64 3.28 4.85
C MET A 65 9.88 2.53 6.16
N PRO A 66 9.68 3.14 7.34
CA PRO A 66 9.81 2.43 8.61
C PRO A 66 8.73 1.36 8.76
N ALA A 67 9.09 0.23 9.36
CA ALA A 67 8.12 -0.79 9.78
C ALA A 67 7.37 -0.31 11.04
N SER A 68 6.62 0.79 10.90
CA SER A 68 5.85 1.39 11.98
C SER A 68 4.75 0.45 12.49
N PRO A 69 4.49 0.41 13.81
CA PRO A 69 3.35 -0.33 14.38
C PRO A 69 1.98 0.04 13.78
N TRP A 70 1.85 1.23 13.20
CA TRP A 70 0.66 1.65 12.49
C TRP A 70 0.30 0.80 11.27
N TRP A 71 1.25 0.03 10.70
CA TRP A 71 0.96 -0.90 9.60
C TRP A 71 0.42 -2.25 10.07
N GLN A 72 0.32 -2.50 11.39
CA GLN A 72 -0.17 -3.77 11.89
C GLN A 72 -1.63 -4.00 11.55
N SER A 73 -1.90 -5.19 11.01
CA SER A 73 -3.25 -5.76 10.96
C SER A 73 -3.68 -6.21 12.36
N GLY A 74 -4.91 -6.63 12.48
CA GLY A 74 -5.42 -7.20 13.73
C GLY A 74 -4.67 -8.45 14.22
N ALA A 75 -3.93 -9.13 13.35
CA ALA A 75 -3.07 -10.27 13.70
C ALA A 75 -1.63 -9.86 14.06
N GLY A 76 -1.31 -8.55 14.10
CA GLY A 76 0.02 -8.05 14.45
C GLY A 76 1.08 -8.14 13.35
N VAL A 77 0.73 -8.65 12.17
CA VAL A 77 1.55 -8.63 10.96
C VAL A 77 1.07 -7.50 10.04
N PHE A 78 1.86 -7.14 9.04
CA PHE A 78 1.42 -6.15 8.06
C PHE A 78 0.62 -6.83 6.94
N LEU A 79 -0.38 -6.14 6.40
CA LEU A 79 -1.04 -6.58 5.18
C LEU A 79 -0.03 -6.57 4.02
N ALA A 80 -0.20 -7.46 3.06
CA ALA A 80 0.68 -7.55 1.89
C ALA A 80 0.68 -6.23 1.08
N GLY A 81 -0.44 -5.54 1.03
CA GLY A 81 -0.59 -4.21 0.44
C GLY A 81 0.39 -3.16 0.96
N THR A 82 0.97 -3.34 2.17
CA THR A 82 2.04 -2.47 2.68
C THR A 82 3.28 -2.50 1.78
N LEU A 83 3.62 -3.67 1.22
CA LEU A 83 4.73 -3.80 0.28
C LEU A 83 4.37 -3.20 -1.09
N ALA A 84 3.11 -3.32 -1.54
CA ALA A 84 2.63 -2.67 -2.75
C ALA A 84 2.63 -1.13 -2.60
N PHE A 85 2.24 -0.64 -1.41
CA PHE A 85 2.32 0.78 -1.06
C PHE A 85 3.75 1.31 -1.18
N LEU A 86 4.73 0.62 -0.63
CA LEU A 86 6.14 0.99 -0.77
C LEU A 86 6.63 0.89 -2.21
N ALA A 87 6.29 -0.20 -2.93
CA ALA A 87 6.83 -0.51 -4.25
C ALA A 87 6.47 0.52 -5.33
N ASP A 88 5.28 1.13 -5.26
CA ASP A 88 4.80 2.11 -6.27
C ASP A 88 5.76 3.30 -6.42
N MET A 89 6.39 3.77 -5.32
CA MET A 89 7.34 4.88 -5.38
C MET A 89 8.61 4.56 -6.18
N PRO A 90 9.44 3.57 -5.84
CA PRO A 90 10.66 3.28 -6.59
C PRO A 90 10.39 2.78 -8.01
N LEU A 91 9.27 2.10 -8.25
CA LEU A 91 8.85 1.69 -9.60
C LEU A 91 8.56 2.89 -10.50
N GLY A 92 7.70 3.79 -10.03
CA GLY A 92 7.35 5.01 -10.76
C GLY A 92 8.54 5.96 -10.90
N ALA A 93 9.32 6.14 -9.83
CA ALA A 93 10.50 6.98 -9.82
C ALA A 93 11.55 6.50 -10.84
N ALA A 94 11.82 5.19 -10.93
CA ALA A 94 12.77 4.64 -11.91
C ALA A 94 12.36 5.00 -13.35
N VAL A 95 11.06 4.94 -13.68
CA VAL A 95 10.53 5.38 -14.97
C VAL A 95 10.67 6.89 -15.13
N LEU A 96 10.28 7.67 -14.12
CA LEU A 96 10.32 9.13 -14.17
C LEU A 96 11.72 9.66 -14.43
N THR A 97 12.80 8.99 -13.97
CA THR A 97 14.18 9.42 -14.25
C THR A 97 14.49 9.55 -15.75
N SER A 98 13.75 8.85 -16.62
CA SER A 98 13.92 8.92 -18.07
C SER A 98 13.11 10.02 -18.75
N ALA A 99 12.23 10.70 -18.00
CA ALA A 99 11.37 11.75 -18.54
C ALA A 99 12.15 13.05 -18.80
N PRO A 100 11.96 13.67 -19.98
CA PRO A 100 12.56 14.98 -20.26
C PRO A 100 11.94 16.08 -19.39
N ALA A 101 12.53 17.29 -19.41
CA ALA A 101 11.97 18.43 -18.71
C ALA A 101 10.53 18.71 -19.17
N GLY A 102 9.67 19.07 -18.20
CA GLY A 102 8.25 19.34 -18.48
C GLY A 102 7.38 18.08 -18.63
N TRP A 103 7.91 16.90 -18.32
CA TRP A 103 7.17 15.64 -18.37
C TRP A 103 6.93 15.07 -16.97
N GLY A 104 5.79 14.41 -16.81
CA GLY A 104 5.40 13.64 -15.64
C GLY A 104 5.12 12.19 -15.99
N MET A 105 4.75 11.43 -14.97
CA MET A 105 4.33 10.04 -15.15
C MET A 105 3.13 9.69 -14.26
N THR A 106 2.41 8.65 -14.65
CA THR A 106 1.40 8.00 -13.81
C THR A 106 1.49 6.49 -13.94
N THR A 107 1.29 5.77 -12.83
CA THR A 107 1.24 4.31 -12.83
C THR A 107 -0.05 3.85 -13.53
N SER A 108 0.05 2.99 -14.53
CA SER A 108 -1.10 2.36 -15.20
C SER A 108 -1.30 0.92 -14.78
N GLU A 109 -0.26 0.25 -14.27
CA GLU A 109 -0.34 -1.11 -13.73
C GLU A 109 0.76 -1.32 -12.70
N LEU A 110 0.45 -2.05 -11.63
CA LEU A 110 1.38 -2.55 -10.62
C LEU A 110 1.08 -4.01 -10.37
N SER A 111 2.11 -4.86 -10.47
CA SER A 111 2.08 -6.28 -10.10
C SER A 111 3.15 -6.56 -9.06
N ILE A 112 2.82 -7.33 -8.03
CA ILE A 112 3.78 -7.72 -6.99
C ILE A 112 3.56 -9.17 -6.58
N ASN A 113 4.66 -9.92 -6.40
CA ASN A 113 4.70 -11.23 -5.78
C ASN A 113 5.23 -11.08 -4.35
N PHE A 114 4.50 -11.59 -3.38
CA PHE A 114 4.84 -11.53 -1.97
C PHE A 114 5.55 -12.80 -1.55
N LEU A 115 6.72 -12.67 -0.95
CA LEU A 115 7.58 -13.78 -0.55
C LEU A 115 7.63 -13.96 0.95
N ARG A 116 7.54 -12.86 1.71
CA ARG A 116 7.54 -12.85 3.19
C ARG A 116 6.66 -11.75 3.72
N THR A 117 5.96 -12.03 4.78
CA THR A 117 5.11 -11.07 5.48
C THR A 117 5.96 -10.12 6.34
N PRO A 118 5.90 -8.80 6.14
CA PRO A 118 6.60 -7.84 7.00
C PRO A 118 5.92 -7.71 8.37
N THR A 119 6.71 -7.33 9.37
CA THR A 119 6.27 -7.08 10.74
C THR A 119 7.02 -5.87 11.32
N ILE A 120 6.69 -5.43 12.52
CA ILE A 120 7.46 -4.40 13.24
C ILE A 120 8.94 -4.75 13.40
N ARG A 121 9.30 -6.05 13.37
CA ARG A 121 10.69 -6.54 13.44
C ARG A 121 11.44 -6.38 12.11
N SER A 122 10.76 -6.02 11.04
CA SER A 122 11.40 -5.77 9.74
C SER A 122 12.27 -4.49 9.74
N GLY A 123 12.13 -3.63 10.74
CA GLY A 123 12.92 -2.41 10.89
C GLY A 123 12.58 -1.39 9.82
N THR A 124 13.40 -1.27 8.80
CA THR A 124 13.15 -0.42 7.63
C THR A 124 12.83 -1.28 6.41
N LEU A 125 11.70 -1.00 5.78
CA LEU A 125 11.36 -1.60 4.47
C LEU A 125 12.04 -0.77 3.38
N VAL A 126 12.71 -1.42 2.43
CA VAL A 126 13.45 -0.77 1.34
C VAL A 126 13.02 -1.35 0.00
N GLY A 127 12.54 -0.47 -0.89
CA GLY A 127 12.24 -0.79 -2.28
C GLY A 127 13.35 -0.25 -3.20
N ARG A 128 13.87 -1.09 -4.11
CA ARG A 128 14.85 -0.70 -5.14
C ARG A 128 14.26 -0.95 -6.52
N GLY A 129 13.97 0.14 -7.21
CA GLY A 129 13.39 0.14 -8.55
C GLY A 129 14.44 0.30 -9.64
N ARG A 130 14.22 -0.38 -10.76
CA ARG A 130 15.04 -0.32 -11.97
C ARG A 130 14.16 -0.22 -13.21
N LEU A 131 14.47 0.72 -14.09
CA LEU A 131 13.86 0.83 -15.41
C LEU A 131 14.31 -0.36 -16.28
N ILE A 132 13.36 -1.08 -16.85
CA ILE A 132 13.61 -2.16 -17.80
C ILE A 132 13.65 -1.60 -19.22
N HIS A 133 12.64 -0.76 -19.56
CA HIS A 133 12.49 -0.16 -20.87
C HIS A 133 11.63 1.09 -20.81
N ALA A 134 11.95 2.08 -21.63
CA ALA A 134 11.10 3.25 -21.83
C ALA A 134 10.96 3.59 -23.31
N THR A 135 9.76 4.00 -23.69
CA THR A 135 9.45 4.69 -24.95
C THR A 135 9.08 6.15 -24.63
N ARG A 136 8.66 6.91 -25.62
CA ARG A 136 8.21 8.29 -25.38
C ARG A 136 7.03 8.38 -24.41
N THR A 137 6.11 7.39 -24.42
CA THR A 137 4.83 7.47 -23.68
C THR A 137 4.63 6.35 -22.65
N LEU A 138 5.53 5.38 -22.60
CA LEU A 138 5.40 4.22 -21.73
C LEU A 138 6.75 3.83 -21.14
N GLY A 139 6.77 3.53 -19.84
CA GLY A 139 7.91 2.93 -19.15
C GLY A 139 7.52 1.63 -18.45
N LEU A 140 8.43 0.67 -18.47
CA LEU A 140 8.34 -0.60 -17.72
C LEU A 140 9.47 -0.63 -16.72
N SER A 141 9.16 -0.89 -15.46
CA SER A 141 10.11 -1.01 -14.35
C SER A 141 9.88 -2.26 -13.54
N GLU A 142 10.89 -2.66 -12.79
CA GLU A 142 10.81 -3.69 -11.76
C GLU A 142 11.38 -3.17 -10.45
N ALA A 143 11.01 -3.78 -9.32
CA ALA A 143 11.57 -3.47 -8.01
C ALA A 143 11.70 -4.72 -7.14
N THR A 144 12.74 -4.75 -6.32
CA THR A 144 12.87 -5.67 -5.19
C THR A 144 12.53 -4.93 -3.90
N ILE A 145 11.79 -5.59 -3.00
CA ILE A 145 11.47 -5.07 -1.68
C ILE A 145 12.13 -5.96 -0.63
N ALA A 146 12.90 -5.36 0.28
CA ALA A 146 13.60 -6.05 1.36
C ALA A 146 13.33 -5.39 2.70
N ASP A 147 13.55 -6.13 3.79
CA ASP A 147 13.57 -5.58 5.14
C ASP A 147 14.93 -4.99 5.54
N GLY A 148 15.00 -4.38 6.71
CA GLY A 148 16.24 -3.79 7.26
C GLY A 148 17.37 -4.78 7.51
N HIS A 149 17.08 -6.08 7.44
CA HIS A 149 18.06 -7.17 7.56
C HIS A 149 18.50 -7.70 6.17
N GLY A 150 18.02 -7.09 5.08
CA GLY A 150 18.32 -7.50 3.72
C GLY A 150 17.52 -8.72 3.22
N ARG A 151 16.54 -9.23 3.98
CA ARG A 151 15.70 -10.35 3.54
C ARG A 151 14.71 -9.87 2.49
N LEU A 152 14.65 -10.58 1.36
CA LEU A 152 13.73 -10.28 0.29
C LEU A 152 12.27 -10.55 0.74
N LEU A 153 11.42 -9.52 0.67
CA LEU A 153 10.01 -9.58 1.04
C LEU A 153 9.08 -9.71 -0.17
N GLY A 154 9.48 -9.15 -1.31
CA GLY A 154 8.67 -9.19 -2.51
C GLY A 154 9.44 -8.71 -3.74
N HIS A 155 8.87 -9.01 -4.92
CA HIS A 155 9.32 -8.54 -6.23
C HIS A 155 8.13 -7.98 -6.98
N ALA A 156 8.30 -6.78 -7.56
CA ALA A 156 7.24 -6.05 -8.24
C ALA A 156 7.66 -5.59 -9.63
N THR A 157 6.67 -5.39 -10.49
CA THR A 157 6.80 -4.73 -11.80
C THR A 157 5.73 -3.66 -11.94
N SER A 158 6.00 -2.65 -12.78
CA SER A 158 5.00 -1.62 -13.07
C SER A 158 5.13 -1.10 -14.49
N ARG A 159 3.98 -0.78 -15.08
CA ARG A 159 3.89 0.04 -16.28
C ARG A 159 3.43 1.44 -15.90
N CYS A 160 4.18 2.43 -16.38
CA CYS A 160 3.86 3.84 -16.19
C CYS A 160 3.66 4.51 -17.54
N MET A 161 2.72 5.42 -17.60
CA MET A 161 2.54 6.31 -18.76
C MET A 161 3.32 7.60 -18.51
N LEU A 162 4.05 8.03 -19.52
CA LEU A 162 4.74 9.33 -19.55
C LEU A 162 3.89 10.32 -20.35
N PHE A 163 3.79 11.56 -19.86
CA PHE A 163 2.97 12.60 -20.47
C PHE A 163 3.57 13.99 -20.20
N GLU A 164 3.25 14.94 -21.06
CA GLU A 164 3.63 16.34 -20.85
C GLU A 164 2.82 16.95 -19.71
N LEU A 165 3.51 17.60 -18.78
CA LEU A 165 2.85 18.34 -17.70
C LEU A 165 2.06 19.53 -18.26
N PRO A 166 0.91 19.90 -17.66
CA PRO A 166 0.20 21.11 -18.07
C PRO A 166 1.07 22.35 -17.98
N THR A 167 0.98 23.24 -18.97
CA THR A 167 1.74 24.50 -19.00
C THR A 167 1.25 25.50 -17.97
N ASP A 168 0.02 25.35 -17.52
CA ASP A 168 -0.67 26.17 -16.52
C ASP A 168 -0.71 25.52 -15.13
N MET A 169 0.29 24.71 -14.81
CA MET A 169 0.40 24.12 -13.47
C MET A 169 0.30 25.21 -12.38
N PRO A 170 -0.52 24.97 -11.34
CA PRO A 170 -0.59 25.90 -10.22
C PRO A 170 0.77 26.01 -9.51
N PRO A 171 1.02 27.09 -8.76
CA PRO A 171 2.18 27.16 -7.88
C PRO A 171 2.11 26.06 -6.82
N ALA A 172 3.26 25.73 -6.23
CA ALA A 172 3.34 24.74 -5.16
C ALA A 172 2.35 25.08 -4.02
N TYR A 173 1.67 24.07 -3.54
CA TYR A 173 0.70 24.19 -2.43
C TYR A 173 1.21 23.46 -1.20
N ARG A 174 1.26 24.13 -0.07
CA ARG A 174 1.67 23.55 1.21
C ARG A 174 0.45 23.34 2.12
N HIS A 175 0.27 22.11 2.53
CA HIS A 175 -0.66 21.77 3.61
C HIS A 175 -0.03 22.11 4.96
N THR A 176 -0.74 22.84 5.81
CA THR A 176 -0.23 23.38 7.09
C THR A 176 -0.99 22.83 8.29
N GLY A 177 -1.47 21.61 8.23
CA GLY A 177 -2.16 20.95 9.35
C GLY A 177 -1.27 20.79 10.59
N GLY A 178 -1.86 20.90 11.77
CA GLY A 178 -1.15 20.80 13.05
C GLY A 178 -0.25 21.99 13.36
N THR A 179 0.57 21.85 14.41
CA THR A 179 1.65 22.79 14.75
C THR A 179 2.98 22.31 14.18
N PRO A 180 4.04 23.16 14.10
CA PRO A 180 5.37 22.74 13.63
C PRO A 180 5.92 21.51 14.36
N ASP A 181 5.64 21.38 15.66
CA ASP A 181 6.15 20.30 16.51
C ASP A 181 5.24 19.05 16.53
N THR A 182 4.09 19.07 15.82
CA THR A 182 3.21 17.90 15.74
C THR A 182 3.94 16.75 15.02
N PRO A 183 4.14 15.57 15.65
CA PRO A 183 4.82 14.46 15.00
C PRO A 183 4.01 13.93 13.81
N ASP A 184 4.70 13.39 12.81
CA ASP A 184 4.05 12.73 11.67
C ASP A 184 3.32 11.47 12.13
N PRO A 185 2.20 11.08 11.48
CA PRO A 185 1.36 9.99 11.96
C PRO A 185 2.11 8.69 12.24
N TYR A 186 3.02 8.29 11.37
CA TYR A 186 3.74 7.02 11.47
C TYR A 186 4.67 6.90 12.71
N VAL A 187 5.02 8.01 13.39
CA VAL A 187 5.85 8.00 14.61
C VAL A 187 5.06 8.24 15.88
N ARG A 188 3.76 8.47 15.79
CA ARG A 188 2.89 8.65 16.96
C ARG A 188 2.67 7.33 17.69
N ALA A 189 2.22 7.42 18.95
CA ALA A 189 1.72 6.25 19.66
C ALA A 189 0.64 5.56 18.82
N VAL A 190 0.77 4.24 18.65
CA VAL A 190 -0.16 3.44 17.85
C VAL A 190 -1.47 3.26 18.59
N GLU A 191 -2.57 3.38 17.86
CA GLU A 191 -3.92 3.09 18.31
C GLU A 191 -4.51 1.94 17.48
N GLY A 192 -5.59 1.34 17.96
CA GLY A 192 -6.27 0.22 17.30
C GLY A 192 -6.01 -1.13 17.96
N ASP A 193 -6.69 -2.14 17.43
CA ASP A 193 -6.75 -3.46 18.01
C ASP A 193 -5.79 -4.43 17.35
N VAL A 194 -4.95 -5.08 18.16
CA VAL A 194 -4.17 -6.26 17.77
C VAL A 194 -4.58 -7.40 18.71
N ARG A 195 -5.04 -8.52 18.17
CA ARG A 195 -5.55 -9.65 18.93
C ARG A 195 -4.56 -10.80 18.93
N GLY A 196 -4.47 -11.48 20.07
CA GLY A 196 -3.63 -12.65 20.22
C GLY A 196 -4.20 -13.90 19.53
N ARG A 197 -3.38 -14.96 19.50
CA ARG A 197 -3.67 -16.24 18.86
C ARG A 197 -5.03 -16.86 19.26
N GLU A 198 -5.40 -16.76 20.52
CA GLU A 198 -6.64 -17.33 21.06
C GLU A 198 -7.87 -16.77 20.33
N PHE A 199 -7.92 -15.46 20.11
CA PHE A 199 -8.99 -14.79 19.37
C PHE A 199 -9.14 -15.38 17.96
N TRP A 200 -8.04 -15.53 17.23
CA TRP A 200 -8.04 -16.05 15.86
C TRP A 200 -8.37 -17.54 15.77
N ASN A 201 -8.12 -18.30 16.82
CA ASN A 201 -8.44 -19.74 16.90
C ASN A 201 -9.90 -20.00 17.27
N SER A 202 -10.52 -19.11 18.05
CA SER A 202 -11.84 -19.34 18.63
C SER A 202 -13.00 -18.96 17.71
N LEU A 203 -12.76 -18.06 16.73
CA LEU A 203 -13.78 -17.52 15.84
C LEU A 203 -13.54 -17.97 14.40
N SER A 204 -14.62 -18.16 13.66
CA SER A 204 -14.53 -18.30 12.20
C SER A 204 -14.07 -16.98 11.58
N GLY A 205 -13.44 -17.06 10.40
CA GLY A 205 -13.04 -15.86 9.69
C GLY A 205 -14.22 -14.93 9.40
N ARG A 206 -15.42 -15.47 9.14
CA ARG A 206 -16.65 -14.68 8.97
C ARG A 206 -16.99 -13.85 10.20
N GLU A 207 -16.97 -14.46 11.39
CA GLU A 207 -17.25 -13.74 12.65
C GLU A 207 -16.24 -12.62 12.87
N ILE A 208 -14.95 -12.86 12.60
CA ILE A 208 -13.89 -11.85 12.73
C ILE A 208 -14.11 -10.72 11.72
N MET A 209 -14.37 -11.04 10.45
CA MET A 209 -14.56 -10.02 9.41
C MET A 209 -15.83 -9.18 9.64
N ASN A 210 -16.89 -9.79 10.21
CA ASN A 210 -18.08 -9.05 10.61
C ASN A 210 -17.78 -8.05 11.74
N GLN A 211 -16.97 -8.40 12.75
CA GLN A 211 -16.56 -7.48 13.81
C GLN A 211 -15.75 -6.30 13.24
N ILE A 212 -14.84 -6.56 12.26
CA ILE A 212 -14.08 -5.50 11.56
C ILE A 212 -15.05 -4.59 10.80
N ALA A 213 -16.00 -5.16 10.07
CA ALA A 213 -16.97 -4.37 9.30
C ALA A 213 -17.89 -3.54 10.18
N ALA A 214 -18.27 -4.07 11.35
CA ALA A 214 -19.09 -3.37 12.35
C ALA A 214 -18.30 -2.29 13.12
N GLY A 215 -16.97 -2.24 12.99
CA GLY A 215 -16.11 -1.34 13.77
C GLY A 215 -15.93 -1.78 15.24
N GLU A 216 -16.26 -3.00 15.57
CA GLU A 216 -16.06 -3.59 16.91
C GLU A 216 -14.61 -4.03 17.14
N PHE A 217 -13.87 -4.16 16.06
CA PHE A 217 -12.48 -4.55 16.02
C PHE A 217 -11.79 -3.74 14.89
N VAL A 218 -10.99 -2.75 15.25
CA VAL A 218 -10.37 -1.82 14.29
C VAL A 218 -8.85 -1.93 14.35
N PRO A 219 -8.21 -2.56 13.36
CA PRO A 219 -6.75 -2.67 13.32
C PRO A 219 -6.04 -1.31 13.18
N PRO A 220 -4.79 -1.16 13.67
CA PRO A 220 -4.00 0.06 13.51
C PRO A 220 -3.91 0.54 12.07
N CYS A 221 -3.67 -0.36 11.12
CA CYS A 221 -3.56 -0.02 9.70
C CYS A 221 -4.86 0.54 9.10
N TYR A 222 -6.01 0.20 9.65
CA TYR A 222 -7.29 0.78 9.24
C TYR A 222 -7.41 2.23 9.69
N LEU A 223 -6.93 2.54 10.90
CA LEU A 223 -6.89 3.91 11.41
C LEU A 223 -5.90 4.76 10.62
N LEU A 224 -4.68 4.22 10.34
CA LEU A 224 -3.67 4.94 9.56
C LEU A 224 -4.17 5.32 8.17
N MET A 225 -4.80 4.38 7.48
CA MET A 225 -5.23 4.53 6.08
C MET A 225 -6.68 5.05 5.94
N GLY A 226 -7.40 5.23 7.05
CA GLY A 226 -8.80 5.65 7.05
C GLY A 226 -9.74 4.63 6.43
N LEU A 227 -9.45 3.33 6.62
CA LEU A 227 -10.31 2.25 6.14
C LEU A 227 -11.48 2.01 7.07
N ARG A 228 -12.61 1.64 6.50
CA ARG A 228 -13.78 1.12 7.24
C ARG A 228 -14.49 0.04 6.44
N GLY A 229 -15.12 -0.88 7.16
CA GLY A 229 -16.05 -1.84 6.56
C GLY A 229 -17.32 -1.16 6.07
N VAL A 230 -17.86 -1.64 4.99
CA VAL A 230 -19.18 -1.25 4.44
C VAL A 230 -20.09 -2.45 4.43
N GLU A 231 -19.60 -3.57 3.89
CA GLU A 231 -20.36 -4.81 3.76
C GLU A 231 -19.41 -6.00 3.81
N THR A 232 -19.89 -7.11 4.39
CA THR A 232 -19.23 -8.41 4.34
C THR A 232 -20.23 -9.52 4.12
N GLY A 233 -19.82 -10.53 3.33
CA GLY A 233 -20.63 -11.72 3.05
C GLY A 233 -19.75 -12.95 2.84
N ASP A 234 -20.30 -14.05 2.35
CA ASP A 234 -19.52 -15.26 2.05
C ASP A 234 -18.69 -15.07 0.80
N GLY A 235 -17.40 -14.80 0.98
CA GLY A 235 -16.47 -14.52 -0.11
C GLY A 235 -16.65 -13.16 -0.76
N VAL A 236 -17.38 -12.23 -0.14
CA VAL A 236 -17.53 -10.86 -0.63
C VAL A 236 -17.26 -9.86 0.47
N ALA A 237 -16.68 -8.72 0.11
CA ALA A 237 -16.47 -7.61 1.03
C ALA A 237 -16.43 -6.28 0.29
N THR A 238 -16.95 -5.24 0.92
CA THR A 238 -16.77 -3.84 0.50
C THR A 238 -16.09 -3.08 1.62
N LEU A 239 -14.92 -2.52 1.34
CA LEU A 239 -14.24 -1.57 2.21
C LEU A 239 -14.27 -0.18 1.57
N ALA A 240 -14.32 0.84 2.41
CA ALA A 240 -14.20 2.24 2.00
C ALA A 240 -12.90 2.85 2.55
N MET A 241 -12.32 3.77 1.78
CA MET A 241 -11.16 4.58 2.15
C MET A 241 -11.44 6.05 1.83
N ALA A 242 -11.27 6.93 2.81
CA ALA A 242 -11.42 8.36 2.61
C ALA A 242 -10.44 8.87 1.53
N LYS A 243 -10.90 9.71 0.59
CA LYS A 243 -10.03 10.42 -0.37
C LYS A 243 -9.34 11.60 0.30
N SER A 244 -8.60 11.31 1.37
CA SER A 244 -7.93 12.32 2.18
C SER A 244 -6.75 12.96 1.46
N PRO A 245 -6.51 14.27 1.63
CA PRO A 245 -5.27 14.90 1.20
C PRO A 245 -3.99 14.24 1.74
N TRP A 246 -4.05 13.58 2.90
CA TRP A 246 -2.92 12.80 3.43
C TRP A 246 -2.45 11.68 2.50
N LEU A 247 -3.33 11.15 1.68
CA LEU A 247 -3.02 10.07 0.74
C LEU A 247 -2.50 10.58 -0.61
N CYS A 248 -2.34 11.91 -0.78
CA CYS A 248 -1.87 12.50 -2.03
C CYS A 248 -0.36 12.34 -2.20
N ASN A 249 0.04 12.00 -3.43
CA ASN A 249 1.40 12.15 -3.91
C ASN A 249 1.75 13.62 -4.18
N ALA A 250 2.96 13.89 -4.65
CA ALA A 250 3.44 15.24 -4.94
C ALA A 250 2.66 15.97 -6.06
N PHE A 251 1.97 15.24 -6.93
CA PHE A 251 1.15 15.80 -8.02
C PHE A 251 -0.32 16.05 -7.63
N GLY A 252 -0.68 15.82 -6.37
CA GLY A 252 -2.03 16.09 -5.84
C GLY A 252 -3.08 15.05 -6.16
N VAL A 253 -2.70 13.86 -6.60
CA VAL A 253 -3.60 12.72 -6.79
C VAL A 253 -3.40 11.69 -5.69
N ILE A 254 -4.44 10.92 -5.38
CA ILE A 254 -4.33 9.80 -4.44
C ILE A 254 -3.25 8.84 -4.96
N TYR A 255 -2.33 8.51 -4.09
CA TYR A 255 -1.17 7.67 -4.37
C TYR A 255 -1.59 6.26 -4.82
N GLY A 256 -0.99 5.77 -5.91
CA GLY A 256 -1.34 4.44 -6.46
C GLY A 256 -1.14 3.32 -5.46
N GLY A 257 -0.06 3.38 -4.67
CA GLY A 257 0.18 2.45 -3.57
C GLY A 257 -0.91 2.43 -2.50
N ALA A 258 -1.59 3.56 -2.22
CA ALA A 258 -2.74 3.60 -1.31
C ALA A 258 -3.98 2.90 -1.89
N ILE A 259 -4.20 3.04 -3.20
CA ILE A 259 -5.28 2.33 -3.91
C ILE A 259 -5.01 0.81 -3.93
N ALA A 260 -3.75 0.42 -4.17
CA ALA A 260 -3.33 -0.99 -4.10
C ALA A 260 -3.50 -1.59 -2.70
N TYR A 261 -3.20 -0.79 -1.66
CA TYR A 261 -3.41 -1.17 -0.26
C TYR A 261 -4.90 -1.41 0.05
N LEU A 262 -5.78 -0.50 -0.39
CA LEU A 262 -7.23 -0.64 -0.23
C LEU A 262 -7.75 -1.91 -0.90
N ALA A 263 -7.27 -2.21 -2.13
CA ALA A 263 -7.66 -3.42 -2.85
C ALA A 263 -7.24 -4.69 -2.10
N ASP A 264 -5.98 -4.78 -1.63
CA ASP A 264 -5.49 -5.92 -0.85
C ASP A 264 -6.30 -6.10 0.44
N ALA A 265 -6.55 -5.02 1.19
CA ALA A 265 -7.35 -5.07 2.41
C ALA A 265 -8.77 -5.62 2.18
N ALA A 266 -9.45 -5.18 1.12
CA ALA A 266 -10.78 -5.68 0.78
C ALA A 266 -10.76 -7.16 0.37
N MET A 267 -9.77 -7.57 -0.42
CA MET A 267 -9.61 -8.97 -0.84
C MET A 267 -9.23 -9.89 0.33
N ILE A 268 -8.47 -9.40 1.32
CA ILE A 268 -8.19 -10.11 2.57
C ILE A 268 -9.50 -10.32 3.36
N VAL A 269 -10.36 -9.32 3.46
CA VAL A 269 -11.65 -9.45 4.17
C VAL A 269 -12.57 -10.44 3.44
N ALA A 270 -12.67 -10.34 2.10
CA ALA A 270 -13.46 -11.28 1.30
C ALA A 270 -12.96 -12.73 1.47
N THR A 271 -11.65 -12.97 1.38
CA THR A 271 -11.04 -14.28 1.60
C THR A 271 -11.27 -14.75 3.03
N GLY A 272 -11.00 -13.88 4.02
CA GLY A 272 -11.15 -14.16 5.44
C GLY A 272 -12.55 -14.60 5.79
N SER A 273 -13.59 -14.00 5.19
CA SER A 273 -14.99 -14.39 5.44
C SER A 273 -15.33 -15.84 5.07
N THR A 274 -14.46 -16.52 4.31
CA THR A 274 -14.67 -17.89 3.82
C THR A 274 -13.94 -18.96 4.63
N VAL A 275 -13.03 -18.58 5.54
CA VAL A 275 -12.18 -19.55 6.24
C VAL A 275 -12.80 -20.01 7.57
N PRO A 276 -12.69 -21.31 7.91
CA PRO A 276 -13.08 -21.80 9.22
C PRO A 276 -12.12 -21.30 10.31
N ALA A 277 -12.55 -21.38 11.56
CA ALA A 277 -11.70 -21.11 12.72
C ALA A 277 -10.38 -21.90 12.64
N GLY A 278 -9.29 -21.29 13.06
CA GLY A 278 -7.97 -21.93 13.05
C GLY A 278 -7.33 -22.10 11.68
N THR A 279 -7.83 -21.44 10.64
CA THR A 279 -7.23 -21.45 9.30
C THR A 279 -6.54 -20.11 9.00
N ALA A 280 -5.23 -20.14 8.79
CA ALA A 280 -4.50 -19.00 8.28
C ALA A 280 -4.55 -18.94 6.75
N PHE A 281 -4.28 -17.75 6.20
CA PHE A 281 -4.10 -17.56 4.77
C PHE A 281 -3.16 -16.37 4.51
N ASN A 282 -2.47 -16.37 3.38
CA ASN A 282 -1.55 -15.30 2.99
C ASN A 282 -1.83 -14.85 1.56
N THR A 283 -1.77 -13.56 1.33
CA THR A 283 -1.68 -12.99 -0.02
C THR A 283 -0.35 -13.39 -0.65
N ILE A 284 -0.35 -13.97 -1.84
CA ILE A 284 0.87 -14.39 -2.54
C ILE A 284 1.20 -13.53 -3.76
N ASP A 285 0.22 -12.88 -4.33
CA ASP A 285 0.38 -11.89 -5.40
C ASP A 285 -0.67 -10.79 -5.30
N LEU A 286 -0.44 -9.68 -5.99
CA LEU A 286 -1.42 -8.63 -6.23
C LEU A 286 -1.11 -8.01 -7.58
N LYS A 287 -2.15 -7.82 -8.41
CA LYS A 287 -2.08 -7.03 -9.62
C LYS A 287 -3.17 -5.98 -9.62
N VAL A 288 -2.79 -4.72 -9.87
CA VAL A 288 -3.70 -3.58 -9.96
C VAL A 288 -3.54 -2.89 -11.31
N ASN A 289 -4.65 -2.69 -12.02
CA ASN A 289 -4.73 -1.84 -13.21
C ASN A 289 -5.41 -0.54 -12.81
N PHE A 290 -4.69 0.58 -12.94
CA PHE A 290 -5.20 1.92 -12.67
C PHE A 290 -5.79 2.50 -13.94
N LEU A 291 -7.05 2.89 -13.91
CA LEU A 291 -7.81 3.30 -15.08
C LEU A 291 -7.94 4.81 -15.20
N ARG A 292 -7.82 5.52 -14.09
CA ARG A 292 -7.87 6.98 -14.04
C ARG A 292 -7.27 7.52 -12.75
N PRO A 293 -6.79 8.78 -12.74
CA PRO A 293 -6.36 9.44 -11.51
C PRO A 293 -7.56 9.64 -10.58
N VAL A 294 -7.30 9.55 -9.28
CA VAL A 294 -8.27 9.85 -8.22
C VAL A 294 -7.81 11.11 -7.50
N LEU A 295 -8.69 12.09 -7.42
CA LEU A 295 -8.43 13.35 -6.71
C LEU A 295 -8.88 13.27 -5.25
N PRO A 296 -8.23 14.01 -4.32
CA PRO A 296 -8.71 14.14 -2.96
C PRO A 296 -10.01 14.95 -2.96
N GLU A 297 -11.04 14.39 -2.34
CA GLU A 297 -12.36 14.98 -2.20
C GLU A 297 -12.96 14.58 -0.85
N ARG A 298 -14.12 15.11 -0.48
CA ARG A 298 -14.79 14.80 0.79
C ARG A 298 -15.64 13.51 0.74
N ASP A 299 -15.36 12.64 -0.20
CA ASP A 299 -16.00 11.34 -0.36
C ASP A 299 -14.98 10.19 -0.19
N GLU A 300 -15.36 8.98 -0.57
CA GLU A 300 -14.58 7.78 -0.36
C GLU A 300 -14.42 6.99 -1.67
N LEU A 301 -13.31 6.26 -1.76
CA LEU A 301 -13.20 5.12 -2.66
C LEU A 301 -13.79 3.89 -1.98
N GLN A 302 -14.49 3.07 -2.75
CA GLN A 302 -14.95 1.76 -2.31
C GLN A 302 -14.25 0.66 -3.09
N ALA A 303 -13.70 -0.32 -2.38
CA ALA A 303 -13.15 -1.54 -2.94
C ALA A 303 -14.13 -2.69 -2.72
N GLN A 304 -14.69 -3.19 -3.81
CA GLN A 304 -15.65 -4.28 -3.86
C GLN A 304 -14.93 -5.57 -4.26
N ALA A 305 -14.63 -6.42 -3.29
CA ALA A 305 -13.90 -7.67 -3.48
C ALA A 305 -14.83 -8.87 -3.52
N ALA A 306 -14.52 -9.83 -4.40
CA ALA A 306 -15.25 -11.09 -4.49
C ALA A 306 -14.30 -12.25 -4.77
N VAL A 307 -14.43 -13.32 -3.99
CA VAL A 307 -13.75 -14.60 -4.22
C VAL A 307 -14.38 -15.25 -5.45
N VAL A 308 -13.59 -15.41 -6.52
CA VAL A 308 -14.02 -16.01 -7.79
C VAL A 308 -13.68 -17.49 -7.88
N HIS A 309 -12.70 -17.94 -7.08
CA HIS A 309 -12.37 -19.36 -6.94
C HIS A 309 -11.96 -19.65 -5.49
N ARG A 310 -12.57 -20.67 -4.90
CA ARG A 310 -12.27 -21.14 -3.55
C ARG A 310 -11.74 -22.57 -3.60
N GLY A 311 -10.41 -22.70 -3.65
CA GLY A 311 -9.73 -23.99 -3.60
C GLY A 311 -9.28 -24.35 -2.19
N ARG A 312 -8.85 -25.60 -2.02
CA ARG A 312 -8.27 -26.09 -0.74
C ARG A 312 -6.93 -25.42 -0.44
N THR A 313 -6.15 -25.10 -1.45
CA THR A 313 -4.78 -24.57 -1.34
C THR A 313 -4.72 -23.12 -1.82
N ILE A 314 -5.43 -22.79 -2.89
CA ILE A 314 -5.41 -21.46 -3.52
C ILE A 314 -6.83 -20.93 -3.62
N SER A 315 -7.02 -19.68 -3.24
CA SER A 315 -8.20 -18.86 -3.57
C SER A 315 -7.80 -17.74 -4.52
N LEU A 316 -8.67 -17.41 -5.47
CA LEU A 316 -8.51 -16.28 -6.39
C LEU A 316 -9.61 -15.25 -6.11
N VAL A 317 -9.22 -13.98 -6.04
CA VAL A 317 -10.12 -12.87 -5.69
C VAL A 317 -9.97 -11.74 -6.71
N ASN A 318 -11.09 -11.16 -7.11
CA ASN A 318 -11.14 -9.93 -7.89
C ASN A 318 -11.62 -8.77 -6.99
N CYS A 319 -11.20 -7.56 -7.34
CA CYS A 319 -11.63 -6.35 -6.65
C CYS A 319 -11.80 -5.19 -7.62
N ASP A 320 -12.95 -4.55 -7.59
CA ASP A 320 -13.23 -3.30 -8.29
C ASP A 320 -13.14 -2.14 -7.31
N ILE A 321 -12.36 -1.12 -7.66
CA ILE A 321 -12.24 0.11 -6.89
C ILE A 321 -13.04 1.19 -7.62
N ILE A 322 -14.11 1.66 -6.99
CA ILE A 322 -15.05 2.65 -7.54
C ILE A 322 -15.06 3.92 -6.70
N ASP A 323 -15.38 5.04 -7.34
CA ASP A 323 -15.62 6.30 -6.62
C ASP A 323 -17.10 6.44 -6.23
N ALA A 324 -17.43 7.50 -5.50
CA ALA A 324 -18.80 7.80 -5.07
C ALA A 324 -19.81 7.98 -6.23
N SER A 325 -19.34 8.25 -7.46
CA SER A 325 -20.18 8.31 -8.65
C SER A 325 -20.41 6.94 -9.31
N GLY A 326 -19.86 5.87 -8.75
CA GLY A 326 -19.91 4.51 -9.28
C GLY A 326 -18.94 4.26 -10.44
N LYS A 327 -18.03 5.18 -10.75
CA LYS A 327 -17.06 5.00 -11.83
C LYS A 327 -15.87 4.17 -11.34
N LEU A 328 -15.47 3.21 -12.16
CA LEU A 328 -14.32 2.35 -11.90
C LEU A 328 -13.01 3.16 -11.97
N ALA A 329 -12.29 3.24 -10.86
CA ALA A 329 -11.00 3.90 -10.73
C ALA A 329 -9.83 2.94 -10.97
N ALA A 330 -9.94 1.72 -10.44
CA ALA A 330 -8.97 0.66 -10.63
C ALA A 330 -9.62 -0.72 -10.54
N ARG A 331 -8.94 -1.74 -11.07
CA ARG A 331 -9.33 -3.14 -10.93
C ARG A 331 -8.13 -3.96 -10.46
N ALA A 332 -8.35 -4.83 -9.47
CA ALA A 332 -7.31 -5.68 -8.92
C ALA A 332 -7.69 -7.16 -8.96
N THR A 333 -6.65 -8.00 -8.97
CA THR A 333 -6.73 -9.44 -8.78
C THR A 333 -5.65 -9.90 -7.82
N SER A 334 -5.92 -10.94 -7.03
CA SER A 334 -4.97 -11.50 -6.08
C SER A 334 -5.22 -12.97 -5.84
N SER A 335 -4.15 -13.71 -5.60
CA SER A 335 -4.20 -15.11 -5.17
C SER A 335 -3.84 -15.21 -3.70
N PHE A 336 -4.50 -16.12 -3.00
CA PHE A 336 -4.28 -16.38 -1.58
C PHE A 336 -3.91 -17.83 -1.35
N LEU A 337 -2.82 -18.06 -0.62
CA LEU A 337 -2.42 -19.37 -0.15
C LEU A 337 -3.20 -19.71 1.13
N MET A 338 -3.97 -20.80 1.10
CA MET A 338 -4.73 -21.28 2.25
C MET A 338 -3.87 -22.24 3.07
N LEU A 339 -3.87 -22.10 4.41
CA LEU A 339 -3.04 -22.84 5.34
C LEU A 339 -3.91 -23.51 6.43
N PRO A 340 -4.69 -24.56 6.08
CA PRO A 340 -5.56 -25.26 7.02
C PRO A 340 -4.76 -25.89 8.17
N GLY A 341 -5.26 -25.73 9.40
CA GLY A 341 -4.64 -26.30 10.60
C GLY A 341 -3.30 -25.66 11.01
N ARG A 342 -2.84 -24.65 10.28
CA ARG A 342 -1.69 -23.82 10.68
C ARG A 342 -2.21 -22.53 11.26
N PHE A 343 -1.83 -22.26 12.48
CA PHE A 343 -2.11 -21.01 13.13
C PHE A 343 -0.80 -20.21 13.27
N TRP A 344 -0.95 -18.91 13.29
CA TRP A 344 0.10 -17.88 13.46
C TRP A 344 1.00 -18.18 14.69
N GLU A 345 1.85 -19.20 14.64
CA GLU A 345 2.85 -19.42 15.70
C GLU A 345 3.97 -18.38 15.64
N HIS A 346 4.29 -17.97 14.44
CA HIS A 346 5.13 -16.83 14.04
C HIS A 346 4.72 -16.50 12.60
N PRO A 347 4.99 -15.29 12.07
CA PRO A 347 4.76 -15.02 10.67
C PRO A 347 5.46 -16.10 9.84
N VAL A 348 4.67 -17.00 9.25
CA VAL A 348 5.19 -18.11 8.44
C VAL A 348 5.88 -17.48 7.25
N HIS A 349 7.20 -17.51 7.27
CA HIS A 349 8.00 -17.17 6.10
C HIS A 349 7.89 -18.33 5.12
N VAL A 350 7.01 -18.23 4.15
CA VAL A 350 6.88 -19.23 3.06
C VAL A 350 8.24 -19.54 2.43
N GLY A 351 9.19 -18.57 2.44
CA GLY A 351 10.55 -18.75 1.98
C GLY A 351 11.46 -19.59 2.87
N ASP A 352 11.22 -19.65 4.17
CA ASP A 352 12.10 -20.38 5.09
C ASP A 352 11.88 -21.90 4.99
N GLU A 353 10.62 -22.33 4.75
CA GLU A 353 10.30 -23.75 4.54
C GLU A 353 10.86 -24.28 3.20
N LEU A 354 10.83 -23.48 2.14
CA LEU A 354 11.42 -23.86 0.85
C LEU A 354 12.95 -23.92 0.91
N GLN A 355 13.57 -23.05 1.70
CA GLN A 355 15.02 -23.06 1.89
C GLN A 355 15.49 -24.21 2.80
N GLN A 356 14.71 -24.57 3.80
CA GLN A 356 14.97 -25.78 4.60
C GLN A 356 14.76 -27.06 3.80
N ALA A 357 13.71 -27.12 2.95
CA ALA A 357 13.47 -28.27 2.08
C ALA A 357 14.58 -28.42 1.02
N ALA A 358 15.13 -27.33 0.47
CA ALA A 358 16.27 -27.35 -0.46
C ALA A 358 17.58 -27.82 0.21
N ASN A 359 17.78 -27.49 1.49
CA ASN A 359 18.96 -27.85 2.25
C ASN A 359 18.89 -29.27 2.86
N THR A 360 17.75 -29.93 2.85
CA THR A 360 17.52 -31.29 3.37
C THR A 360 17.47 -32.36 2.27
N SER A 361 17.63 -31.99 0.99
CA SER A 361 17.74 -32.97 -0.09
C SER A 361 19.13 -33.65 -0.01
N PRO A 362 19.20 -34.98 0.19
CA PRO A 362 20.48 -35.68 0.25
C PRO A 362 21.17 -35.62 -1.12
N SER A 363 22.46 -35.35 -1.09
CA SER A 363 23.39 -35.38 -2.22
C SER A 363 23.52 -36.77 -2.86
#